data_c4075bdd787cc9d859f90ce2b23ea1a2
#
_entry.id   c4075bdd787cc9d859f90ce2b23ea1a2
#
_cell.length_a   1.000
_cell.length_b   1.000
_cell.length_c   1.000
_cell.angle_alpha   90.00
_cell.angle_beta   90.00
_cell.angle_gamma   90.00
#
_symmetry.space_group_name_H-M   'P 1'
#
loop_
_entity.id
_entity.type
_entity.pdbx_description
1 polymer ?
#
loop_
_entity_poly.entity_id
_entity_poly.type
_entity_poly.pdbx_seq_one_letter_code
_entity_poly.pdbx_strand_id
1 'polypeptide(L)'
;MAKTILIVDDSASLRQVVNIALASAGYDVIEACDGVDALTKLDGRKVHLIISDVNMPNMDGITLVKEIKQKPDYKFTPIIMLTTESQDDMKAQGQAAGARAWVVKPFQPAQMLAAVSKLIAP
;
A
#
# COMPACT_ATOMS: atom_id res chain seq x y z
N MET A 1 -2.43 21.10 0.07
CA MET A 1 -2.69 20.11 -0.98
C MET A 1 -2.72 18.72 -0.36
N ALA A 2 -3.66 17.90 -0.79
CA ALA A 2 -3.81 16.57 -0.22
C ALA A 2 -2.67 15.65 -0.66
N LYS A 3 -2.26 14.76 0.24
CA LYS A 3 -1.31 13.70 -0.08
C LYS A 3 -2.03 12.58 -0.81
N THR A 4 -1.36 11.93 -1.76
CA THR A 4 -1.93 10.88 -2.59
C THR A 4 -1.45 9.52 -2.10
N ILE A 5 -2.38 8.59 -1.92
CA ILE A 5 -2.11 7.21 -1.48
C ILE A 5 -2.59 6.25 -2.56
N LEU A 6 -1.73 5.32 -2.95
CA LEU A 6 -2.09 4.23 -3.86
C LEU A 6 -2.45 3.00 -3.03
N ILE A 7 -3.64 2.45 -3.24
CA ILE A 7 -4.09 1.21 -2.61
C ILE A 7 -4.04 0.10 -3.66
N VAL A 8 -3.36 -0.99 -3.33
CA VAL A 8 -3.24 -2.16 -4.21
C VAL A 8 -3.81 -3.37 -3.50
N ASP A 9 -4.93 -3.89 -3.97
CA ASP A 9 -5.59 -5.06 -3.40
C ASP A 9 -6.53 -5.64 -4.46
N ASP A 10 -6.58 -6.96 -4.57
CA ASP A 10 -7.47 -7.61 -5.52
C ASP A 10 -8.93 -7.65 -5.07
N SER A 11 -9.21 -7.30 -3.82
CA SER A 11 -10.57 -7.20 -3.29
C SER A 11 -11.13 -5.79 -3.51
N ALA A 12 -12.09 -5.66 -4.39
CA ALA A 12 -12.76 -4.37 -4.63
C ALA A 12 -13.45 -3.85 -3.39
N SER A 13 -14.05 -4.75 -2.59
CA SER A 13 -14.72 -4.38 -1.35
C SER A 13 -13.75 -3.77 -0.34
N LEU A 14 -12.59 -4.39 -0.18
CA LEU A 14 -11.59 -3.88 0.75
C LEU A 14 -11.03 -2.54 0.27
N ARG A 15 -10.75 -2.40 -1.04
CA ARG A 15 -10.30 -1.13 -1.59
C ARG A 15 -11.30 -0.02 -1.29
N GLN A 16 -12.59 -0.31 -1.44
CA GLN A 16 -13.65 0.67 -1.19
C GLN A 16 -13.66 1.13 0.27
N VAL A 17 -13.57 0.19 1.20
CA VAL A 17 -13.54 0.49 2.64
C VAL A 17 -12.34 1.38 2.98
N VAL A 18 -11.16 1.01 2.50
CA VAL A 18 -9.94 1.77 2.76
C VAL A 18 -10.01 3.14 2.09
N ASN A 19 -10.51 3.21 0.86
CA ASN A 19 -10.67 4.48 0.14
C ASN A 19 -11.55 5.45 0.93
N ILE A 20 -12.71 4.98 1.40
CA ILE A 20 -13.62 5.83 2.17
C ILE A 20 -12.93 6.37 3.42
N ALA A 21 -12.23 5.51 4.15
CA ALA A 21 -11.53 5.91 5.38
C ALA A 21 -10.45 6.96 5.09
N LEU A 22 -9.64 6.74 4.07
CA LEU A 22 -8.54 7.65 3.72
C LEU A 22 -9.07 8.98 3.16
N ALA A 23 -10.07 8.92 2.29
CA ALA A 23 -10.67 10.13 1.73
C ALA A 23 -11.29 10.99 2.82
N SER A 24 -11.96 10.36 3.79
CA SER A 24 -12.54 11.06 4.93
C SER A 24 -11.48 11.73 5.79
N ALA A 25 -10.26 11.21 5.80
CA ALA A 25 -9.15 11.79 6.55
C ALA A 25 -8.38 12.85 5.76
N GLY A 26 -8.79 13.15 4.53
CA GLY A 26 -8.21 14.23 3.74
C GLY A 26 -7.17 13.79 2.72
N TYR A 27 -7.02 12.49 2.46
CA TYR A 27 -6.10 11.99 1.45
C TYR A 27 -6.78 11.82 0.10
N ASP A 28 -6.02 11.99 -0.98
CA ASP A 28 -6.44 11.56 -2.31
C ASP A 28 -6.06 10.10 -2.49
N VAL A 29 -6.92 9.31 -3.14
CA VAL A 29 -6.72 7.87 -3.24
C VAL A 29 -6.75 7.42 -4.70
N ILE A 30 -5.77 6.60 -5.07
CA ILE A 30 -5.72 5.90 -6.35
C ILE A 30 -5.83 4.40 -6.02
N GLU A 31 -6.61 3.66 -6.80
CA GLU A 31 -6.80 2.22 -6.59
C GLU A 31 -6.17 1.42 -7.72
N ALA A 32 -5.59 0.27 -7.37
CA ALA A 32 -5.11 -0.73 -8.32
C ALA A 32 -5.55 -2.11 -7.85
N CYS A 33 -5.88 -2.99 -8.79
CA CYS A 33 -6.43 -4.31 -8.48
C CYS A 33 -5.34 -5.38 -8.26
N ASP A 34 -4.12 -5.14 -8.70
CA ASP A 34 -2.99 -6.05 -8.50
C ASP A 34 -1.68 -5.29 -8.71
N GLY A 35 -0.56 -6.02 -8.61
CA GLY A 35 0.76 -5.40 -8.75
C GLY A 35 1.03 -4.88 -10.16
N VAL A 36 0.56 -5.58 -11.18
CA VAL A 36 0.74 -5.15 -12.57
C VAL A 36 -0.01 -3.84 -12.82
N ASP A 37 -1.27 -3.77 -12.35
CA ASP A 37 -2.08 -2.56 -12.46
C ASP A 37 -1.44 -1.41 -11.66
N ALA A 38 -0.89 -1.71 -10.48
CA ALA A 38 -0.20 -0.70 -9.66
C ALA A 38 0.96 -0.07 -10.41
N LEU A 39 1.75 -0.87 -11.11
CA LEU A 39 2.88 -0.36 -11.87
C LEU A 39 2.43 0.57 -13.01
N THR A 40 1.25 0.33 -13.60
CA THR A 40 0.70 1.25 -14.61
C THR A 40 0.29 2.58 -14.00
N LYS A 41 -0.12 2.59 -12.73
CA LYS A 41 -0.50 3.82 -12.02
C LYS A 41 0.72 4.63 -11.59
N LEU A 42 1.88 3.98 -11.45
CA LEU A 42 3.13 4.62 -11.08
C LEU A 42 3.86 5.09 -12.34
N ASP A 43 3.27 6.04 -13.02
CA ASP A 43 3.71 6.53 -14.32
C ASP A 43 4.38 7.90 -14.24
N GLY A 44 4.93 8.24 -13.08
CA GLY A 44 5.54 9.54 -12.81
C GLY A 44 4.66 10.46 -11.99
N ARG A 45 3.37 10.11 -11.78
CA ARG A 45 2.49 10.92 -10.94
C ARG A 45 2.93 10.87 -9.49
N LYS A 46 2.62 11.92 -8.74
CA LYS A 46 3.02 12.02 -7.35
C LYS A 46 2.21 11.05 -6.49
N VAL A 47 2.91 10.14 -5.80
CA VAL A 47 2.32 9.22 -4.83
C VAL A 47 3.15 9.30 -3.56
N HIS A 48 2.49 9.59 -2.43
CA HIS A 48 3.17 9.84 -1.16
C HIS A 48 3.27 8.60 -0.29
N LEU A 49 2.40 7.61 -0.51
CA LEU A 49 2.38 6.37 0.26
C LEU A 49 1.68 5.29 -0.56
N ILE A 50 2.12 4.05 -0.40
CA ILE A 50 1.52 2.90 -1.08
C ILE A 50 1.08 1.89 -0.02
N ILE A 51 -0.15 1.40 -0.14
CA ILE A 51 -0.69 0.33 0.70
C ILE A 51 -0.94 -0.85 -0.22
N SER A 52 -0.32 -1.99 0.04
CA SER A 52 -0.42 -3.15 -0.85
C SER A 52 -0.69 -4.43 -0.07
N ASP A 53 -1.62 -5.23 -0.59
CA ASP A 53 -1.81 -6.60 -0.14
C ASP A 53 -0.58 -7.44 -0.51
N VAL A 54 -0.30 -8.49 0.27
CA VAL A 54 0.77 -9.43 -0.03
C VAL A 54 0.33 -10.45 -1.07
N ASN A 55 -0.86 -11.03 -0.88
CA ASN A 55 -1.36 -12.11 -1.74
C ASN A 55 -2.28 -11.55 -2.84
N MET A 56 -1.75 -11.48 -4.06
CA MET A 56 -2.49 -10.97 -5.22
C MET A 56 -2.18 -11.83 -6.44
N PRO A 57 -3.12 -11.91 -7.40
CA PRO A 57 -2.83 -12.58 -8.67
C PRO A 57 -1.85 -11.75 -9.49
N ASN A 58 -1.21 -12.38 -10.46
CA ASN A 58 -0.30 -11.78 -11.45
C ASN A 58 1.03 -11.30 -10.85
N MET A 59 1.00 -10.61 -9.71
CA MET A 59 2.21 -10.15 -9.03
C MET A 59 1.90 -9.99 -7.55
N ASP A 60 2.60 -10.71 -6.68
CA ASP A 60 2.43 -10.59 -5.24
C ASP A 60 2.99 -9.25 -4.71
N GLY A 61 2.60 -8.89 -3.49
CA GLY A 61 2.99 -7.62 -2.91
C GLY A 61 4.47 -7.48 -2.63
N ILE A 62 5.16 -8.57 -2.29
CA ILE A 62 6.62 -8.55 -2.05
C ILE A 62 7.35 -8.21 -3.35
N THR A 63 6.98 -8.86 -4.45
CA THR A 63 7.54 -8.57 -5.77
C THR A 63 7.25 -7.13 -6.17
N LEU A 64 6.02 -6.67 -5.91
CA LEU A 64 5.64 -5.28 -6.20
C LEU A 64 6.53 -4.28 -5.46
N VAL A 65 6.79 -4.51 -4.16
CA VAL A 65 7.67 -3.62 -3.38
C VAL A 65 9.05 -3.55 -4.02
N LYS A 66 9.61 -4.70 -4.42
CA LYS A 66 10.92 -4.75 -5.07
C LYS A 66 10.92 -3.94 -6.36
N GLU A 67 9.89 -4.07 -7.17
CA GLU A 67 9.76 -3.33 -8.42
C GLU A 67 9.65 -1.83 -8.18
N ILE A 68 8.85 -1.41 -7.20
CA ILE A 68 8.67 0.00 -6.85
C ILE A 68 10.00 0.61 -6.41
N LYS A 69 10.76 -0.11 -5.59
CA LYS A 69 12.03 0.40 -5.05
C LYS A 69 13.10 0.55 -6.13
N GLN A 70 12.93 -0.05 -7.29
CA GLN A 70 13.83 0.13 -8.43
C GLN A 70 13.48 1.37 -9.26
N LYS A 71 12.32 1.98 -9.05
CA LYS A 71 11.90 3.17 -9.78
C LYS A 71 12.44 4.42 -9.07
N PRO A 72 13.21 5.27 -9.75
CA PRO A 72 13.79 6.48 -9.10
C PRO A 72 12.73 7.38 -8.46
N ASP A 73 11.57 7.54 -9.10
CA ASP A 73 10.52 8.44 -8.61
C ASP A 73 9.84 7.91 -7.33
N TYR A 74 9.93 6.60 -7.06
CA TYR A 74 9.20 5.96 -5.95
C TYR A 74 10.10 5.22 -4.97
N LYS A 75 11.40 5.30 -5.18
CA LYS A 75 12.40 4.58 -4.38
C LYS A 75 12.26 4.85 -2.89
N PHE A 76 11.90 6.06 -2.50
CA PHE A 76 11.77 6.46 -1.10
C PHE A 76 10.33 6.57 -0.63
N THR A 77 9.36 6.21 -1.47
CA THR A 77 7.95 6.24 -1.08
C THR A 77 7.69 5.17 -0.04
N PRO A 78 7.12 5.50 1.14
CA PRO A 78 6.84 4.50 2.16
C PRO A 78 5.74 3.54 1.69
N ILE A 79 5.87 2.27 2.08
CA ILE A 79 4.94 1.21 1.70
C ILE A 79 4.46 0.50 2.96
N ILE A 80 3.14 0.34 3.08
CA ILE A 80 2.49 -0.46 4.10
C ILE A 80 2.01 -1.75 3.45
N MET A 81 2.35 -2.89 4.06
CA MET A 81 1.88 -4.19 3.58
C MET A 81 0.66 -4.64 4.37
N LEU A 82 -0.31 -5.24 3.67
CA LEU A 82 -1.49 -5.86 4.28
C LEU A 82 -1.34 -7.37 4.19
N THR A 83 -1.56 -8.07 5.29
CA THR A 83 -1.46 -9.52 5.33
C THR A 83 -2.61 -10.11 6.13
N THR A 84 -3.05 -11.33 5.78
CA THR A 84 -4.17 -11.99 6.46
C THR A 84 -3.79 -12.57 7.81
N GLU A 85 -2.51 -12.78 8.07
CA GLU A 85 -2.03 -13.34 9.33
C GLU A 85 -0.64 -12.81 9.62
N SER A 86 -0.17 -12.99 10.87
CA SER A 86 1.22 -12.71 11.20
C SER A 86 2.10 -13.79 10.58
N GLN A 87 2.37 -13.66 9.29
CA GLN A 87 3.26 -14.55 8.56
C GLN A 87 4.67 -13.99 8.71
N ASP A 88 5.40 -14.46 9.73
CA ASP A 88 6.72 -13.93 10.05
C ASP A 88 7.68 -13.98 8.86
N ASP A 89 7.63 -15.05 8.07
CA ASP A 89 8.46 -15.19 6.88
C ASP A 89 8.14 -14.10 5.84
N MET A 90 6.84 -13.84 5.62
CA MET A 90 6.41 -12.82 4.67
C MET A 90 6.76 -11.43 5.19
N LYS A 91 6.66 -11.22 6.48
CA LYS A 91 7.05 -9.96 7.12
C LYS A 91 8.54 -9.69 6.91
N ALA A 92 9.38 -10.69 7.15
CA ALA A 92 10.82 -10.54 6.97
C ALA A 92 11.15 -10.24 5.50
N GLN A 93 10.49 -10.92 4.56
CA GLN A 93 10.70 -10.68 3.13
C GLN A 93 10.24 -9.28 2.73
N GLY A 94 9.11 -8.81 3.25
CA GLY A 94 8.60 -7.48 2.97
C GLY A 94 9.51 -6.39 3.50
N GLN A 95 10.02 -6.57 4.72
CA GLN A 95 10.96 -5.63 5.32
C GLN A 95 12.26 -5.58 4.53
N ALA A 96 12.77 -6.74 4.13
CA ALA A 96 13.99 -6.83 3.31
C ALA A 96 13.79 -6.17 1.95
N ALA A 97 12.59 -6.25 1.39
CA ALA A 97 12.26 -5.62 0.12
C ALA A 97 12.07 -4.10 0.25
N GLY A 98 11.83 -3.59 1.46
CA GLY A 98 11.72 -2.15 1.71
C GLY A 98 10.40 -1.65 2.27
N ALA A 99 9.48 -2.54 2.69
CA ALA A 99 8.23 -2.12 3.32
C ALA A 99 8.50 -1.53 4.71
N ARG A 100 7.78 -0.47 5.04
CA ARG A 100 7.96 0.29 6.28
C ARG A 100 7.07 -0.18 7.41
N ALA A 101 5.88 -0.69 7.11
CA ALA A 101 4.90 -1.05 8.13
C ALA A 101 4.06 -2.22 7.65
N TRP A 102 3.38 -2.87 8.60
CA TRP A 102 2.50 -4.01 8.35
C TRP A 102 1.20 -3.80 9.08
N VAL A 103 0.09 -4.15 8.42
CA VAL A 103 -1.24 -4.16 9.04
C VAL A 103 -1.84 -5.52 8.75
N VAL A 104 -2.30 -6.20 9.82
CA VAL A 104 -2.86 -7.56 9.73
C VAL A 104 -4.35 -7.47 9.48
N LYS A 105 -4.85 -8.23 8.51
CA LYS A 105 -6.29 -8.36 8.25
C LYS A 105 -6.91 -9.40 9.18
N PRO A 106 -8.15 -9.20 9.62
CA PRO A 106 -8.96 -8.01 9.42
C PRO A 106 -8.48 -6.86 10.31
N PHE A 107 -8.62 -5.64 9.84
CA PHE A 107 -8.21 -4.46 10.58
C PHE A 107 -9.36 -3.47 10.68
N GLN A 108 -9.32 -2.61 11.70
CA GLN A 108 -10.25 -1.49 11.83
C GLN A 108 -9.72 -0.31 11.00
N PRO A 109 -10.61 0.50 10.39
CA PRO A 109 -10.16 1.69 9.66
C PRO A 109 -9.25 2.60 10.49
N ALA A 110 -9.50 2.73 11.79
CA ALA A 110 -8.66 3.53 12.69
C ALA A 110 -7.21 3.01 12.75
N GLN A 111 -7.01 1.69 12.68
CA GLN A 111 -5.67 1.10 12.67
C GLN A 111 -4.91 1.47 11.40
N MET A 112 -5.61 1.44 10.27
CA MET A 112 -5.02 1.83 8.99
C MET A 112 -4.65 3.31 8.99
N LEU A 113 -5.55 4.17 9.46
CA LEU A 113 -5.30 5.60 9.54
C LEU A 113 -4.12 5.91 10.47
N ALA A 114 -4.01 5.19 11.59
CA ALA A 114 -2.89 5.36 12.51
C ALA A 114 -1.56 4.97 11.85
N ALA A 115 -1.53 3.86 11.10
CA ALA A 115 -0.33 3.43 10.39
C ALA A 115 0.06 4.45 9.32
N VAL A 116 -0.92 4.97 8.59
CA VAL A 116 -0.68 5.98 7.55
C VAL A 116 -0.11 7.25 8.16
N SER A 117 -0.72 7.75 9.24
CA SER A 117 -0.31 9.02 9.86
C SER A 117 1.07 8.97 10.48
N LYS A 118 1.58 7.78 10.81
CA LYS A 118 2.96 7.63 11.28
C LYS A 118 3.99 7.86 10.18
N LEU A 119 3.59 7.67 8.93
CA LEU A 119 4.49 7.76 7.79
C LEU A 119 4.32 9.05 7.00
N ILE A 120 3.09 9.55 6.88
CA ILE A 120 2.80 10.81 6.19
C ILE A 120 1.71 11.57 6.92
N ALA A 121 1.78 12.90 6.87
CA ALA A 121 0.71 13.77 7.36
C ALA A 121 -0.30 14.01 6.24
N PRO A 122 -1.58 14.25 6.56
CA PRO A 122 -2.59 14.57 5.56
C PRO A 122 -2.28 15.84 4.75
#